data_4f90a657277c0569f33b84dfbb45200e
#
_entry.id   4f90a657277c0569f33b84dfbb45200e
#
_cell.length_a   1.000
_cell.length_b   1.000
_cell.length_c   1.000
_cell.angle_alpha   90.00
_cell.angle_beta   90.00
_cell.angle_gamma   90.00
#
_symmetry.space_group_name_H-M   'P 1'
#
loop_
_entity.id
_entity.type
_entity.pdbx_description
1 polymer ?
#
loop_
_entity_poly.entity_id
_entity_poly.type
_entity_poly.pdbx_seq_one_letter_code
_entity_poly.pdbx_strand_id
1 'polypeptide(L)'
;MNSKYFIISAPSGSGKSSLANFLLGKEKSLAFSISSTTRKKRESEVHGKDYYFITKDEFKNHIYSNNFIEWEQVYKDDYKGTLKSEIKRLVDAGKHIIF
;
A
#
# COMPACT_ATOMS: atom_id res chain seq x y z
N MET A 1 -7.87 8.07 19.54
CA MET A 1 -6.45 7.98 19.19
C MET A 1 -6.21 8.65 17.85
N ASN A 2 -5.21 9.50 17.78
CA ASN A 2 -4.91 10.25 16.58
C ASN A 2 -3.76 9.61 15.82
N SER A 3 -4.05 9.12 14.62
CA SER A 3 -3.03 8.64 13.69
C SER A 3 -2.68 9.73 12.71
N LYS A 4 -1.42 9.83 12.36
CA LYS A 4 -0.94 10.77 11.35
C LYS A 4 -0.59 10.01 10.09
N TYR A 5 -0.79 10.66 8.97
CA TYR A 5 -0.45 10.08 7.67
C TYR A 5 0.80 10.76 7.14
N PHE A 6 1.77 9.94 6.74
CA PHE A 6 3.00 10.41 6.11
C PHE A 6 3.01 9.94 4.67
N ILE A 7 3.12 10.88 3.76
CA ILE A 7 3.17 10.56 2.33
C ILE A 7 4.57 10.80 1.83
N ILE A 8 5.18 9.73 1.31
CA ILE A 8 6.49 9.82 0.69
C ILE A 8 6.29 9.81 -0.81
N SER A 9 6.49 10.97 -1.44
CA SER A 9 6.35 11.13 -2.88
C SER A 9 7.71 11.10 -3.54
N ALA A 10 8.02 10.01 -4.22
CA ALA A 10 9.24 9.87 -4.98
C ALA A 10 9.05 8.81 -6.04
N PRO A 11 9.73 8.92 -7.19
CA PRO A 11 9.69 7.87 -8.21
C PRO A 11 10.23 6.55 -7.65
N SER A 12 9.70 5.44 -8.14
CA SER A 12 10.21 4.13 -7.79
C SER A 12 11.70 4.04 -8.10
N GLY A 13 12.45 3.45 -7.19
CA GLY A 13 13.90 3.29 -7.36
C GLY A 13 14.73 4.49 -6.93
N SER A 14 14.12 5.55 -6.41
CA SER A 14 14.85 6.76 -5.99
C SER A 14 15.24 6.77 -4.50
N GLY A 15 15.29 5.61 -3.85
CA GLY A 15 15.64 5.50 -2.45
C GLY A 15 14.48 5.66 -1.48
N LYS A 16 13.25 5.76 -1.97
CA LYS A 16 12.05 5.91 -1.17
C LYS A 16 11.91 4.79 -0.13
N SER A 17 12.09 3.54 -0.56
CA SER A 17 11.97 2.40 0.34
C SER A 17 13.05 2.39 1.42
N SER A 18 14.27 2.79 1.07
CA SER A 18 15.38 2.85 2.03
C SER A 18 15.12 3.91 3.11
N LEU A 19 14.61 5.08 2.71
CA LEU A 19 14.26 6.13 3.66
C LEU A 19 13.15 5.69 4.58
N ALA A 20 12.10 5.08 4.03
CA ALA A 20 10.96 4.61 4.82
C ALA A 20 11.38 3.51 5.78
N ASN A 21 12.23 2.58 5.36
CA ASN A 21 12.75 1.53 6.25
C ASN A 21 13.60 2.12 7.38
N PHE A 22 14.38 3.15 7.10
CA PHE A 22 15.13 3.85 8.12
C PHE A 22 14.20 4.48 9.16
N LEU A 23 13.14 5.15 8.72
CA LEU A 23 12.15 5.76 9.60
C LEU A 23 11.42 4.70 10.45
N LEU A 24 11.08 3.56 9.87
CA LEU A 24 10.46 2.46 10.60
C LEU A 24 11.37 1.91 11.69
N GLY A 25 12.68 1.88 11.46
CA GLY A 25 13.65 1.47 12.46
C GLY A 25 13.80 2.47 13.59
N LYS A 26 13.54 3.75 13.34
CA LYS A 26 13.63 4.82 14.35
C LYS A 26 12.34 5.02 15.12
N GLU A 27 11.20 4.80 14.47
CA GLU A 27 9.90 5.06 15.08
C GLU A 27 9.00 3.83 14.88
N LYS A 28 8.83 3.06 15.92
CA LYS A 28 8.07 1.80 15.87
C LYS A 28 6.57 1.98 15.63
N SER A 29 6.06 3.18 15.84
CA SER A 29 4.65 3.46 15.56
C SER A 29 4.37 3.70 14.07
N LEU A 30 5.40 3.75 13.22
CA LEU A 30 5.24 3.90 11.79
C LEU A 30 5.02 2.55 11.13
N ALA A 31 4.24 2.54 10.06
CA ALA A 31 4.02 1.35 9.27
C ALA A 31 3.71 1.71 7.82
N PHE A 32 4.16 0.87 6.88
CA PHE A 32 3.80 1.00 5.48
C PHE A 32 2.35 0.62 5.24
N SER A 33 1.68 1.41 4.43
CA SER A 33 0.43 1.01 3.80
C SER A 33 0.76 0.03 2.67
N ILE A 34 0.10 -1.13 2.66
CA ILE A 34 0.31 -2.15 1.64
C ILE A 34 -0.71 -1.96 0.53
N SER A 35 -0.23 -1.69 -0.68
CA SER A 35 -1.09 -1.52 -1.84
C SER A 35 -1.56 -2.86 -2.39
N SER A 36 -2.73 -2.85 -3.03
CA SER A 36 -3.22 -3.98 -3.83
C SER A 36 -2.83 -3.78 -5.29
N THR A 37 -2.49 -4.85 -5.98
CA THR A 37 -2.15 -4.78 -7.39
C THR A 37 -2.62 -6.04 -8.12
N THR A 38 -2.86 -5.89 -9.42
CA THR A 38 -3.24 -7.00 -10.29
C THR A 38 -2.07 -7.59 -11.05
N ARG A 39 -0.90 -6.94 -11.03
CA ARG A 39 0.25 -7.51 -11.71
C ARG A 39 0.71 -8.79 -11.01
N LYS A 40 1.30 -9.66 -11.78
CA LYS A 40 1.81 -10.93 -11.26
C LYS A 40 2.92 -10.71 -10.24
N LYS A 41 2.87 -11.46 -9.17
CA LYS A 41 3.90 -11.46 -8.12
C LYS A 41 5.25 -11.87 -8.69
N ARG A 42 6.30 -11.14 -8.34
CA ARG A 42 7.68 -11.52 -8.65
C ARG A 42 8.18 -12.51 -7.62
N GLU A 43 9.24 -13.26 -7.97
CA GLU A 43 9.74 -14.34 -7.11
C GLU A 43 10.12 -13.88 -5.71
N SER A 44 10.77 -12.72 -5.61
CA SER A 44 11.23 -12.19 -4.32
C SER A 44 10.14 -11.49 -3.52
N GLU A 45 8.94 -11.32 -4.09
CA GLU A 45 7.86 -10.60 -3.44
C GLU A 45 6.98 -11.51 -2.60
N VAL A 46 6.40 -10.97 -1.54
CA VAL A 46 5.56 -11.71 -0.61
C VAL A 46 4.19 -11.05 -0.54
N HIS A 47 3.14 -11.85 -0.82
CA HIS A 47 1.75 -11.38 -0.68
C HIS A 47 1.47 -10.99 0.76
N GLY A 48 0.85 -9.82 0.93
CA GLY A 48 0.53 -9.30 2.26
C GLY A 48 1.69 -8.58 2.93
N LYS A 49 2.82 -8.48 2.27
CA LYS A 49 4.00 -7.74 2.74
C LYS A 49 4.41 -6.67 1.74
N ASP A 50 4.71 -7.07 0.50
CA ASP A 50 5.07 -6.12 -0.56
C ASP A 50 3.83 -5.53 -1.21
N TYR A 51 2.87 -6.38 -1.51
CA TYR A 51 1.57 -6.03 -2.08
C TYR A 51 0.54 -7.05 -1.66
N TYR A 52 -0.73 -6.68 -1.76
CA TYR A 52 -1.80 -7.66 -1.87
C TYR A 52 -1.98 -7.96 -3.36
N PHE A 53 -1.60 -9.14 -3.80
CA PHE A 53 -1.72 -9.57 -5.20
C PHE A 53 -3.10 -10.16 -5.41
N ILE A 54 -3.93 -9.49 -6.18
CA ILE A 54 -5.31 -9.87 -6.43
C ILE A 54 -5.59 -9.94 -7.92
N THR A 55 -6.69 -10.56 -8.30
CA THR A 55 -7.09 -10.65 -9.70
C THR A 55 -7.68 -9.32 -10.17
N LYS A 56 -7.74 -9.14 -11.51
CA LYS A 56 -8.40 -7.97 -12.09
C LYS A 56 -9.87 -7.90 -11.71
N ASP A 57 -10.55 -9.04 -11.68
CA ASP A 57 -11.95 -9.10 -11.29
C ASP A 57 -12.15 -8.68 -9.83
N GLU A 58 -11.29 -9.15 -8.93
CA GLU A 58 -11.32 -8.72 -7.54
C GLU A 58 -11.07 -7.22 -7.41
N PHE A 59 -10.10 -6.70 -8.16
CA PHE A 59 -9.79 -5.28 -8.14
C PHE A 59 -10.98 -4.45 -8.61
N LYS A 60 -11.60 -4.85 -9.71
CA LYS A 60 -12.77 -4.15 -10.24
C LYS A 60 -13.94 -4.20 -9.28
N ASN A 61 -14.15 -5.33 -8.59
CA ASN A 61 -15.18 -5.44 -7.57
C ASN A 61 -14.97 -4.46 -6.43
N HIS A 62 -13.71 -4.27 -6.02
CA HIS A 62 -13.38 -3.26 -5.01
C HIS A 62 -13.65 -1.84 -5.50
N ILE A 63 -13.42 -1.56 -6.77
CA ILE A 63 -13.76 -0.25 -7.37
C ILE A 63 -15.25 -0.02 -7.28
N TYR A 64 -16.06 -0.99 -7.73
CA TYR A 64 -17.51 -0.87 -7.71
C TYR A 64 -18.08 -0.71 -6.31
N SER A 65 -17.45 -1.34 -5.33
CA SER A 65 -17.86 -1.25 -3.93
C SER A 65 -17.29 -0.03 -3.20
N ASN A 66 -16.55 0.81 -3.92
CA ASN A 66 -15.92 2.01 -3.37
C ASN A 66 -14.99 1.70 -2.18
N ASN A 67 -14.22 0.62 -2.31
CA ASN A 67 -13.34 0.13 -1.25
C ASN A 67 -11.94 0.74 -1.28
N PHE A 68 -11.57 1.47 -2.32
CA PHE A 68 -10.26 2.09 -2.43
C PHE A 68 -10.27 3.53 -1.95
N ILE A 69 -9.21 3.95 -1.26
CA ILE A 69 -8.93 5.35 -0.99
C ILE A 69 -8.48 6.03 -2.27
N GLU A 70 -7.59 5.34 -3.00
CA GLU A 70 -7.11 5.76 -4.30
C GLU A 70 -6.77 4.52 -5.11
N TRP A 71 -6.85 4.64 -6.42
CA TRP A 71 -6.40 3.58 -7.34
C TRP A 71 -6.10 4.20 -8.70
N GLU A 72 -5.28 3.50 -9.47
CA GLU A 72 -4.95 3.92 -10.83
C GLU A 72 -4.67 2.71 -11.71
N GLN A 73 -4.84 2.89 -13.00
CA GLN A 73 -4.36 1.93 -13.98
C GLN A 73 -2.89 2.22 -14.24
N VAL A 74 -2.08 1.19 -14.16
CA VAL A 74 -0.65 1.28 -14.41
C VAL A 74 -0.31 0.55 -15.71
N TYR A 75 0.97 0.33 -15.95
CA TYR A 75 1.44 -0.21 -17.21
C TYR A 75 0.73 -1.53 -17.61
N LYS A 76 0.31 -1.63 -18.88
CA LYS A 76 -0.26 -2.84 -19.52
C LYS A 76 -1.50 -3.40 -18.82
N ASP A 77 -2.49 -2.57 -18.59
CA ASP A 77 -3.78 -2.99 -18.04
C ASP A 77 -3.72 -3.54 -16.62
N ASP A 78 -2.63 -3.32 -15.91
CA ASP A 78 -2.61 -3.61 -14.50
C ASP A 78 -3.10 -2.42 -13.69
N TYR A 79 -3.53 -2.70 -12.47
CA TYR A 79 -4.07 -1.71 -11.55
C TYR A 79 -3.30 -1.75 -10.24
N LYS A 80 -3.30 -0.62 -9.56
CA LYS A 80 -2.70 -0.48 -8.24
C LYS A 80 -3.56 0.47 -7.42
N GLY A 81 -3.78 0.14 -6.15
CA GLY A 81 -4.56 1.01 -5.28
C GLY A 81 -4.42 0.64 -3.83
N THR A 82 -4.91 1.52 -2.96
CA THR A 82 -4.87 1.32 -1.52
C THR A 82 -6.30 1.15 -0.99
N LEU A 83 -6.57 0.01 -0.41
CA LEU A 83 -7.87 -0.30 0.17
C LEU A 83 -8.10 0.50 1.47
N LYS A 84 -9.33 0.93 1.67
CA LYS A 84 -9.75 1.58 2.92
C LYS A 84 -9.53 0.67 4.12
N SER A 85 -9.73 -0.65 3.93
CA SER A 85 -9.50 -1.64 4.99
C SER A 85 -8.05 -1.70 5.43
N GLU A 86 -7.10 -1.42 4.55
CA GLU A 86 -5.69 -1.37 4.90
C GLU A 86 -5.41 -0.20 5.84
N ILE A 87 -5.96 0.97 5.53
CA ILE A 87 -5.80 2.15 6.37
C ILE A 87 -6.45 1.90 7.74
N LYS A 88 -7.65 1.32 7.75
CA LYS A 88 -8.34 1.00 8.99
C LYS A 88 -7.51 0.04 9.85
N ARG A 89 -6.92 -0.98 9.24
CA ARG A 89 -6.07 -1.94 9.95
C ARG A 89 -4.92 -1.23 10.68
N LEU A 90 -4.25 -0.30 9.99
CA LEU A 90 -3.10 0.41 10.56
C LEU A 90 -3.53 1.42 11.63
N VAL A 91 -4.63 2.13 11.39
CA VAL A 91 -5.17 3.08 12.37
C VAL A 91 -5.59 2.33 13.63
N ASP A 92 -6.30 1.21 13.49
CA ASP A 92 -6.75 0.41 14.64
C ASP A 92 -5.56 -0.18 15.42
N ALA A 93 -4.44 -0.42 14.76
CA ALA A 93 -3.21 -0.87 15.41
C ALA A 93 -2.41 0.28 16.05
N GLY A 94 -2.90 1.51 15.96
CA GLY A 94 -2.22 2.67 16.54
C GLY A 94 -1.00 3.12 15.75
N LYS A 95 -0.93 2.81 14.47
CA LYS A 95 0.22 3.13 13.63
C LYS A 95 0.04 4.46 12.90
N HIS A 96 1.15 5.14 12.68
CA HIS A 96 1.23 6.24 11.72
C HIS A 96 1.56 5.63 10.37
N ILE A 97 0.89 6.08 9.31
CA ILE A 97 0.88 5.39 8.03
C ILE A 97 1.83 6.07 7.04
N ILE A 98 2.64 5.26 6.38
CA ILE A 98 3.49 5.70 5.27
C ILE A 98 2.88 5.14 3.98
N PHE A 99 2.53 6.03 3.10
CA PHE A 99 2.00 5.68 1.78
C PHE A 99 3.09 5.53 0.74
#